data_92837af110d89285b1a71fc4cf307a9b
#
_entry.id   92837af110d89285b1a71fc4cf307a9b
#
_cell.length_a   1.000
_cell.length_b   1.000
_cell.length_c   1.000
_cell.angle_alpha   90.00
_cell.angle_beta   90.00
_cell.angle_gamma   90.00
#
_symmetry.space_group_name_H-M   'P 1'
#
loop_
_entity.id
_entity.type
_entity.pdbx_description
1 polymer ?
#
loop_
_entity_poly.entity_id
_entity_poly.type
_entity_poly.pdbx_seq_one_letter_code
_entity_poly.pdbx_strand_id
1 'polypeptide(L)'
;MDVPKDMIDTVAGITGIANTGAYPQIYMAEAMNDPAVLQSVKDALGEAGSKVFAMDFSFLGINLASVPTWKFWTNGFGWASIGLTLLPLVSTVISFLSMKVSMDTNKINSAQPKNDQMERTNKTMLWTMPLMSLWIGFTVPAGLSIYWIAQYLVNMIQELICAKLLKKDYEAARVAAEEQARQAKEDEKRRKEEARLERARRAEEEKKNK
;
A
#
# COMPACT_ATOMS: atom_id res chain seq x y z
N MET A 1 18.60 -9.00 -16.35
CA MET A 1 20.02 -9.39 -16.51
C MET A 1 20.43 -10.03 -15.17
N ASP A 2 20.54 -11.34 -15.15
CA ASP A 2 20.92 -12.02 -13.90
C ASP A 2 22.45 -11.89 -13.73
N VAL A 3 22.85 -11.33 -12.60
CA VAL A 3 24.27 -11.26 -12.22
C VAL A 3 24.71 -12.67 -11.83
N PRO A 4 25.80 -13.21 -12.40
CA PRO A 4 26.32 -14.53 -12.04
C PRO A 4 26.59 -14.64 -10.54
N LYS A 5 26.27 -15.80 -9.94
CA LYS A 5 26.41 -16.01 -8.48
C LYS A 5 27.84 -15.84 -8.01
N ASP A 6 28.80 -16.30 -8.78
CA ASP A 6 30.23 -16.18 -8.55
C ASP A 6 30.69 -14.72 -8.42
N MET A 7 30.11 -13.81 -9.17
CA MET A 7 30.39 -12.37 -9.02
C MET A 7 29.82 -11.83 -7.69
N ILE A 8 28.62 -12.25 -7.32
CA ILE A 8 28.01 -11.84 -6.04
C ILE A 8 28.84 -12.38 -4.86
N ASP A 9 29.28 -13.63 -4.93
CA ASP A 9 30.10 -14.26 -3.88
C ASP A 9 31.47 -13.60 -3.78
N THR A 10 32.08 -13.19 -4.90
CA THR A 10 33.28 -12.40 -4.93
C THR A 10 33.13 -11.06 -4.23
N VAL A 11 32.04 -10.32 -4.55
CA VAL A 11 31.72 -9.04 -3.90
C VAL A 11 31.44 -9.24 -2.41
N ALA A 12 30.73 -10.29 -2.03
CA ALA A 12 30.48 -10.66 -0.64
C ALA A 12 31.79 -10.89 0.14
N GLY A 13 32.77 -11.60 -0.46
CA GLY A 13 34.06 -11.84 0.15
C GLY A 13 34.85 -10.54 0.37
N ILE A 14 34.85 -9.61 -0.58
CA ILE A 14 35.57 -8.34 -0.49
C ILE A 14 34.92 -7.38 0.49
N THR A 15 33.61 -7.27 0.46
CA THR A 15 32.85 -6.37 1.35
C THR A 15 32.71 -6.91 2.78
N GLY A 16 33.01 -8.19 3.01
CA GLY A 16 32.78 -8.86 4.29
C GLY A 16 31.33 -9.10 4.63
N ILE A 17 30.42 -8.87 3.67
CA ILE A 17 28.98 -9.00 3.86
C ILE A 17 28.55 -10.34 3.29
N ALA A 18 28.04 -11.23 4.16
CA ALA A 18 27.57 -12.54 3.72
C ALA A 18 26.39 -12.41 2.75
N ASN A 19 26.41 -13.19 1.65
CA ASN A 19 25.30 -13.28 0.70
C ASN A 19 24.13 -14.11 1.27
N THR A 20 23.86 -13.93 2.56
CA THR A 20 22.82 -14.61 3.32
C THR A 20 22.06 -13.58 4.15
N GLY A 21 20.74 -13.70 4.19
CA GLY A 21 19.89 -12.78 4.94
C GLY A 21 19.01 -11.91 4.04
N ALA A 22 18.38 -10.92 4.64
CA ALA A 22 17.55 -9.96 3.93
C ALA A 22 18.43 -8.83 3.38
N TYR A 23 18.32 -8.55 2.09
CA TYR A 23 18.92 -7.39 1.41
C TYR A 23 20.45 -7.32 1.36
N PRO A 24 21.20 -8.43 1.20
CA PRO A 24 22.67 -8.41 1.19
C PRO A 24 23.23 -7.50 0.08
N GLN A 25 22.57 -7.42 -1.07
CA GLN A 25 22.99 -6.58 -2.20
C GLN A 25 23.00 -5.08 -1.86
N ILE A 26 22.07 -4.62 -1.02
CA ILE A 26 22.01 -3.21 -0.60
C ILE A 26 23.19 -2.90 0.31
N TYR A 27 23.52 -3.78 1.25
CA TYR A 27 24.67 -3.60 2.15
C TYR A 27 26.00 -3.71 1.42
N MET A 28 26.12 -4.63 0.43
CA MET A 28 27.28 -4.69 -0.43
C MET A 28 27.46 -3.42 -1.26
N ALA A 29 26.37 -2.89 -1.81
CA ALA A 29 26.38 -1.63 -2.56
C ALA A 29 26.71 -0.43 -1.67
N GLU A 30 26.26 -0.43 -0.42
CA GLU A 30 26.63 0.59 0.58
C GLU A 30 28.13 0.52 0.93
N ALA A 31 28.67 -0.68 1.14
CA ALA A 31 30.11 -0.87 1.42
C ALA A 31 30.99 -0.37 0.28
N MET A 32 30.51 -0.41 -0.97
CA MET A 32 31.23 0.12 -2.14
C MET A 32 31.29 1.66 -2.19
N ASN A 33 30.68 2.38 -1.24
CA ASN A 33 30.90 3.81 -1.07
C ASN A 33 32.30 4.13 -0.52
N ASP A 34 32.98 3.16 0.10
CA ASP A 34 34.38 3.25 0.39
C ASP A 34 35.21 3.08 -0.92
N PRO A 35 36.01 4.07 -1.33
CA PRO A 35 36.76 4.01 -2.56
C PRO A 35 37.74 2.81 -2.62
N ALA A 36 38.27 2.37 -1.49
CA ALA A 36 39.19 1.23 -1.43
C ALA A 36 38.46 -0.09 -1.69
N VAL A 37 37.26 -0.25 -1.12
CA VAL A 37 36.39 -1.40 -1.36
C VAL A 37 35.93 -1.42 -2.83
N LEU A 38 35.46 -0.27 -3.35
CA LEU A 38 35.04 -0.15 -4.74
C LEU A 38 36.17 -0.54 -5.71
N GLN A 39 37.40 -0.05 -5.47
CA GLN A 39 38.54 -0.39 -6.33
C GLN A 39 38.84 -1.88 -6.26
N SER A 40 38.87 -2.48 -5.07
CA SER A 40 39.09 -3.91 -4.89
C SER A 40 38.05 -4.77 -5.63
N VAL A 41 36.77 -4.35 -5.61
CA VAL A 41 35.68 -5.02 -6.34
C VAL A 41 35.87 -4.88 -7.86
N LYS A 42 36.27 -3.70 -8.34
CA LYS A 42 36.55 -3.47 -9.77
C LYS A 42 37.69 -4.35 -10.28
N ASP A 43 38.76 -4.42 -9.51
CA ASP A 43 39.95 -5.20 -9.88
C ASP A 43 39.63 -6.71 -9.89
N ALA A 44 38.83 -7.19 -8.93
CA ALA A 44 38.47 -8.60 -8.84
C ALA A 44 37.47 -9.02 -9.96
N LEU A 45 36.60 -8.12 -10.41
CA LEU A 45 35.64 -8.40 -11.47
C LEU A 45 36.17 -8.15 -12.90
N GLY A 46 37.36 -7.64 -13.07
CA GLY A 46 37.99 -7.41 -14.36
C GLY A 46 37.12 -6.53 -15.30
N GLU A 47 36.81 -7.02 -16.49
CA GLU A 47 36.01 -6.26 -17.46
C GLU A 47 34.60 -5.88 -16.91
N ALA A 48 33.98 -6.76 -16.13
CA ALA A 48 32.68 -6.47 -15.50
C ALA A 48 32.80 -5.37 -14.43
N GLY A 49 33.96 -5.26 -13.78
CA GLY A 49 34.26 -4.22 -12.81
C GLY A 49 34.19 -2.80 -13.35
N SER A 50 34.43 -2.61 -14.66
CA SER A 50 34.30 -1.30 -15.32
C SER A 50 32.88 -0.71 -15.25
N LYS A 51 31.86 -1.56 -15.09
CA LYS A 51 30.44 -1.17 -14.97
C LYS A 51 30.01 -0.97 -13.51
N VAL A 52 30.85 -1.27 -12.56
CA VAL A 52 30.56 -1.09 -11.12
C VAL A 52 30.82 0.36 -10.72
N PHE A 53 29.84 0.96 -10.06
CA PHE A 53 29.93 2.32 -9.55
C PHE A 53 29.39 2.38 -8.10
N ALA A 54 29.90 3.35 -7.35
CA ALA A 54 29.37 3.63 -6.02
C ALA A 54 27.96 4.20 -6.12
N MET A 55 27.07 3.76 -5.25
CA MET A 55 25.72 4.27 -5.15
C MET A 55 25.56 5.00 -3.83
N ASP A 56 25.32 6.31 -3.88
CA ASP A 56 25.04 7.10 -2.68
C ASP A 56 23.61 6.84 -2.19
N PHE A 57 23.51 6.25 -1.00
CA PHE A 57 22.25 6.00 -0.31
C PHE A 57 21.87 7.12 0.66
N SER A 58 22.62 8.24 0.68
CA SER A 58 22.32 9.35 1.56
C SER A 58 21.23 10.26 1.00
N PHE A 59 20.19 10.47 1.77
CA PHE A 59 19.12 11.41 1.45
C PHE A 59 18.83 12.30 2.66
N LEU A 60 19.02 13.60 2.51
CA LEU A 60 18.88 14.58 3.60
C LEU A 60 19.70 14.25 4.86
N GLY A 61 20.86 13.61 4.68
CA GLY A 61 21.72 13.16 5.77
C GLY A 61 21.27 11.87 6.47
N ILE A 62 20.29 11.16 5.89
CA ILE A 62 19.79 9.87 6.37
C ILE A 62 20.28 8.80 5.42
N ASN A 63 20.86 7.73 5.95
CA ASN A 63 21.27 6.58 5.16
C ASN A 63 20.07 5.68 4.85
N LEU A 64 19.67 5.62 3.58
CA LEU A 64 18.52 4.86 3.11
C LEU A 64 18.76 3.35 3.02
N ALA A 65 20.01 2.90 3.02
CA ALA A 65 20.37 1.48 3.07
C ALA A 65 20.12 0.87 4.47
N SER A 66 20.14 1.72 5.50
CA SER A 66 19.95 1.28 6.88
C SER A 66 18.50 0.91 7.19
N VAL A 67 18.32 -0.12 8.03
CA VAL A 67 17.00 -0.51 8.55
C VAL A 67 16.64 0.40 9.72
N PRO A 68 15.46 1.04 9.70
CA PRO A 68 15.00 1.87 10.80
C PRO A 68 14.87 1.07 12.09
N THR A 69 15.26 1.66 13.22
CA THR A 69 15.09 1.06 14.54
C THR A 69 14.20 1.97 15.39
N TRP A 70 13.25 1.36 16.09
CA TRP A 70 12.39 2.10 17.03
C TRP A 70 13.17 2.64 18.24
N LYS A 71 14.36 2.05 18.54
CA LYS A 71 15.25 2.48 19.61
C LYS A 71 16.26 3.53 19.13
N PHE A 72 15.77 4.65 18.58
CA PHE A 72 16.61 5.71 18.03
C PHE A 72 17.63 6.31 19.04
N TRP A 73 17.36 6.19 20.34
CA TRP A 73 18.25 6.67 21.40
C TRP A 73 19.51 5.83 21.61
N THR A 74 19.55 4.59 21.10
CA THR A 74 20.74 3.73 21.25
C THR A 74 21.88 4.14 20.33
N ASN A 75 21.60 4.78 19.21
CA ASN A 75 22.58 5.25 18.21
C ASN A 75 22.90 6.75 18.36
N GLY A 76 22.49 7.36 19.48
CA GLY A 76 22.66 8.79 19.74
C GLY A 76 21.49 9.65 19.19
N PHE A 77 21.27 10.80 19.85
CA PHE A 77 20.24 11.77 19.45
C PHE A 77 20.74 12.62 18.27
N GLY A 78 20.97 12.01 17.11
CA GLY A 78 21.36 12.69 15.89
C GLY A 78 20.21 12.78 14.89
N TRP A 79 20.26 13.79 13.99
CA TRP A 79 19.28 13.93 12.91
C TRP A 79 19.13 12.64 12.09
N ALA A 80 20.23 11.98 11.78
CA ALA A 80 20.24 10.73 11.01
C ALA A 80 19.42 9.60 11.69
N SER A 81 19.57 9.42 13.01
CA SER A 81 18.84 8.39 13.77
C SER A 81 17.36 8.71 13.91
N ILE A 82 17.03 9.97 14.20
CA ILE A 82 15.66 10.44 14.33
C ILE A 82 14.96 10.38 12.96
N GLY A 83 15.60 10.90 11.92
CA GLY A 83 15.06 10.89 10.55
C GLY A 83 14.81 9.47 10.04
N LEU A 84 15.73 8.54 10.30
CA LEU A 84 15.59 7.14 9.94
C LEU A 84 14.34 6.51 10.57
N THR A 85 14.08 6.79 11.86
CA THR A 85 12.89 6.30 12.57
C THR A 85 11.61 6.99 12.13
N LEU A 86 11.68 8.28 11.75
CA LEU A 86 10.54 9.03 11.29
C LEU A 86 10.03 8.58 9.92
N LEU A 87 10.88 8.06 9.04
CA LEU A 87 10.48 7.66 7.69
C LEU A 87 9.33 6.63 7.66
N PRO A 88 9.36 5.50 8.39
CA PRO A 88 8.22 4.58 8.44
C PRO A 88 6.98 5.21 9.06
N LEU A 89 7.13 6.09 10.06
CA LEU A 89 6.00 6.79 10.68
C LEU A 89 5.31 7.73 9.70
N VAL A 90 6.09 8.56 9.00
CA VAL A 90 5.57 9.48 7.96
C VAL A 90 4.93 8.69 6.83
N SER A 91 5.56 7.60 6.36
CA SER A 91 4.99 6.70 5.35
C SER A 91 3.64 6.15 5.80
N THR A 92 3.51 5.73 7.05
CA THR A 92 2.26 5.22 7.61
C THR A 92 1.16 6.28 7.67
N VAL A 93 1.49 7.51 8.09
CA VAL A 93 0.54 8.62 8.10
C VAL A 93 0.06 8.95 6.69
N ILE A 94 0.97 9.02 5.73
CA ILE A 94 0.62 9.30 4.32
C ILE A 94 -0.22 8.16 3.73
N SER A 95 0.11 6.89 4.03
CA SER A 95 -0.69 5.73 3.67
C SER A 95 -2.12 5.83 4.20
N PHE A 96 -2.28 6.18 5.47
CA PHE A 96 -3.58 6.38 6.09
C PHE A 96 -4.38 7.50 5.41
N LEU A 97 -3.74 8.64 5.11
CA LEU A 97 -4.36 9.76 4.39
C LEU A 97 -4.78 9.35 2.98
N SER A 98 -3.90 8.68 2.24
CA SER A 98 -4.20 8.18 0.90
C SER A 98 -5.40 7.24 0.91
N MET A 99 -5.44 6.30 1.86
CA MET A 99 -6.55 5.37 1.99
C MET A 99 -7.86 6.06 2.38
N LYS A 100 -7.80 7.08 3.24
CA LYS A 100 -8.98 7.88 3.60
C LYS A 100 -9.53 8.64 2.38
N VAL A 101 -8.65 9.28 1.60
CA VAL A 101 -9.02 9.94 0.34
C VAL A 101 -9.67 8.94 -0.62
N SER A 102 -9.07 7.77 -0.80
CA SER A 102 -9.63 6.71 -1.64
C SER A 102 -11.01 6.25 -1.17
N MET A 103 -11.21 6.05 0.12
CA MET A 103 -12.51 5.67 0.66
C MET A 103 -13.58 6.75 0.49
N ASP A 104 -13.22 8.02 0.69
CA ASP A 104 -14.16 9.12 0.53
C ASP A 104 -14.53 9.33 -0.94
N THR A 105 -13.57 9.18 -1.86
CA THR A 105 -13.80 9.20 -3.30
C THR A 105 -14.63 8.01 -3.75
N ASN A 106 -14.35 6.80 -3.27
CA ASN A 106 -15.14 5.61 -3.58
C ASN A 106 -16.57 5.66 -3.05
N LYS A 107 -16.83 6.34 -1.92
CA LYS A 107 -18.20 6.57 -1.45
C LYS A 107 -19.02 7.45 -2.40
N ILE A 108 -18.36 8.38 -3.07
CA ILE A 108 -18.99 9.20 -4.12
C ILE A 108 -19.27 8.33 -5.35
N ASN A 109 -18.41 7.36 -5.63
CA ASN A 109 -18.45 6.50 -6.81
C ASN A 109 -19.33 5.25 -6.63
N SER A 110 -19.52 4.77 -5.39
CA SER A 110 -20.32 3.57 -5.13
C SER A 110 -21.78 3.92 -4.92
N ALA A 111 -22.55 3.84 -6.00
CA ALA A 111 -24.01 3.82 -5.98
C ALA A 111 -24.58 2.48 -5.46
N GLN A 112 -23.76 1.59 -4.97
CA GLN A 112 -24.19 0.28 -4.43
C GLN A 112 -24.87 0.45 -3.07
N PRO A 113 -25.93 -0.31 -2.80
CA PRO A 113 -26.60 -0.30 -1.50
C PRO A 113 -25.57 -0.67 -0.43
N LYS A 114 -25.48 0.18 0.60
CA LYS A 114 -24.59 0.00 1.74
C LYS A 114 -24.85 -1.35 2.39
N ASN A 115 -23.93 -2.27 2.22
CA ASN A 115 -23.95 -3.53 2.94
C ASN A 115 -23.10 -3.32 4.22
N ASP A 116 -23.69 -3.52 5.39
CA ASP A 116 -23.05 -3.35 6.71
C ASP A 116 -21.74 -4.15 6.81
N GLN A 117 -21.68 -5.30 6.12
CA GLN A 117 -20.50 -6.13 6.05
C GLN A 117 -19.36 -5.46 5.27
N MET A 118 -19.67 -4.77 4.17
CA MET A 118 -18.70 -4.05 3.36
C MET A 118 -18.14 -2.83 4.11
N GLU A 119 -18.97 -2.14 4.89
CA GLU A 119 -18.53 -1.02 5.72
C GLU A 119 -17.60 -1.47 6.86
N ARG A 120 -17.88 -2.60 7.48
CA ARG A 120 -16.99 -3.20 8.50
C ARG A 120 -15.65 -3.64 7.91
N THR A 121 -15.68 -4.30 6.74
CA THR A 121 -14.46 -4.71 6.02
C THR A 121 -13.61 -3.50 5.65
N ASN A 122 -14.22 -2.44 5.12
CA ASN A 122 -13.53 -1.20 4.79
C ASN A 122 -12.90 -0.53 6.02
N LYS A 123 -13.61 -0.49 7.15
CA LYS A 123 -13.06 0.04 8.42
C LYS A 123 -11.89 -0.78 8.92
N THR A 124 -11.99 -2.11 8.89
CA THR A 124 -10.89 -2.99 9.30
C THR A 124 -9.68 -2.78 8.41
N MET A 125 -9.88 -2.72 7.09
CA MET A 125 -8.82 -2.52 6.11
C MET A 125 -8.11 -1.17 6.30
N LEU A 126 -8.87 -0.12 6.64
CA LEU A 126 -8.34 1.22 6.91
C LEU A 126 -7.30 1.25 8.03
N TRP A 127 -7.45 0.41 9.04
CA TRP A 127 -6.52 0.33 10.17
C TRP A 127 -5.45 -0.74 9.99
N THR A 128 -5.82 -1.89 9.45
CA THR A 128 -4.91 -3.03 9.34
C THR A 128 -3.78 -2.78 8.34
N MET A 129 -4.09 -2.18 7.18
CA MET A 129 -3.08 -1.92 6.16
C MET A 129 -1.98 -0.94 6.59
N PRO A 130 -2.29 0.25 7.15
CA PRO A 130 -1.24 1.16 7.63
C PRO A 130 -0.41 0.59 8.79
N LEU A 131 -1.03 -0.17 9.71
CA LEU A 131 -0.30 -0.81 10.80
C LEU A 131 0.65 -1.89 10.30
N MET A 132 0.22 -2.69 9.32
CA MET A 132 1.09 -3.68 8.68
C MET A 132 2.24 -3.00 7.93
N SER A 133 1.96 -1.91 7.22
CA SER A 133 2.98 -1.10 6.55
C SER A 133 4.00 -0.51 7.54
N LEU A 134 3.55 -0.05 8.71
CA LEU A 134 4.43 0.43 9.77
C LEU A 134 5.37 -0.68 10.26
N TRP A 135 4.83 -1.86 10.55
CA TRP A 135 5.64 -2.99 11.01
C TRP A 135 6.68 -3.40 9.97
N ILE A 136 6.29 -3.50 8.71
CA ILE A 136 7.22 -3.81 7.61
C ILE A 136 8.26 -2.70 7.49
N GLY A 137 7.89 -1.44 7.60
CA GLY A 137 8.80 -0.29 7.50
C GLY A 137 9.95 -0.30 8.52
N PHE A 138 9.79 -0.98 9.65
CA PHE A 138 10.86 -1.21 10.63
C PHE A 138 11.67 -2.51 10.38
N THR A 139 11.34 -3.28 9.37
CA THR A 139 12.04 -4.53 9.02
C THR A 139 12.81 -4.46 7.72
N VAL A 140 12.60 -3.39 6.95
CA VAL A 140 13.21 -3.20 5.62
C VAL A 140 14.06 -1.94 5.58
N PRO A 141 15.02 -1.81 4.63
CA PRO A 141 15.79 -0.59 4.44
C PRO A 141 14.90 0.64 4.22
N ALA A 142 15.32 1.78 4.78
CA ALA A 142 14.55 3.03 4.80
C ALA A 142 14.18 3.57 3.41
N GLY A 143 14.96 3.23 2.38
CA GLY A 143 14.66 3.58 1.00
C GLY A 143 13.29 3.10 0.54
N LEU A 144 12.81 1.96 1.05
CA LEU A 144 11.47 1.46 0.73
C LEU A 144 10.37 2.35 1.33
N SER A 145 10.60 2.93 2.50
CA SER A 145 9.65 3.90 3.10
C SER A 145 9.50 5.15 2.24
N ILE A 146 10.59 5.67 1.65
CA ILE A 146 10.53 6.80 0.71
C ILE A 146 9.76 6.42 -0.56
N TYR A 147 10.02 5.23 -1.11
CA TYR A 147 9.28 4.73 -2.26
C TYR A 147 7.78 4.67 -1.96
N TRP A 148 7.38 4.15 -0.80
CA TRP A 148 5.97 4.11 -0.41
C TRP A 148 5.36 5.50 -0.23
N ILE A 149 6.08 6.43 0.38
CA ILE A 149 5.65 7.83 0.49
C ILE A 149 5.34 8.39 -0.89
N ALA A 150 6.28 8.26 -1.84
CA ALA A 150 6.11 8.74 -3.20
C ALA A 150 4.91 8.07 -3.89
N GLN A 151 4.77 6.76 -3.76
CA GLN A 151 3.67 5.99 -4.34
C GLN A 151 2.31 6.44 -3.79
N TYR A 152 2.18 6.59 -2.46
CA TYR A 152 0.92 7.05 -1.85
C TYR A 152 0.57 8.47 -2.24
N LEU A 153 1.55 9.37 -2.36
CA LEU A 153 1.32 10.73 -2.83
C LEU A 153 0.84 10.75 -4.28
N VAL A 154 1.48 10.00 -5.17
CA VAL A 154 1.07 9.90 -6.57
C VAL A 154 -0.34 9.32 -6.68
N ASN A 155 -0.64 8.23 -5.97
CA ASN A 155 -1.97 7.62 -5.94
C ASN A 155 -3.03 8.61 -5.44
N MET A 156 -2.75 9.36 -4.37
CA MET A 156 -3.67 10.36 -3.83
C MET A 156 -3.94 11.48 -4.83
N ILE A 157 -2.90 11.99 -5.50
CA ILE A 157 -3.04 13.01 -6.54
C ILE A 157 -3.85 12.48 -7.72
N GLN A 158 -3.54 11.28 -8.19
CA GLN A 158 -4.27 10.62 -9.28
C GLN A 158 -5.75 10.47 -8.92
N GLU A 159 -6.06 10.03 -7.71
CA GLU A 159 -7.43 9.82 -7.27
C GLU A 159 -8.22 11.13 -7.18
N LEU A 160 -7.60 12.20 -6.66
CA LEU A 160 -8.21 13.53 -6.62
C LEU A 160 -8.47 14.09 -8.03
N ILE A 161 -7.55 13.89 -8.96
CA ILE A 161 -7.72 14.28 -10.36
C ILE A 161 -8.87 13.50 -11.00
N CYS A 162 -8.87 12.17 -10.86
CA CYS A 162 -9.93 11.32 -11.40
C CYS A 162 -11.30 11.68 -10.81
N ALA A 163 -11.39 11.88 -9.49
CA ALA A 163 -12.62 12.29 -8.83
C ALA A 163 -13.14 13.62 -9.38
N LYS A 164 -12.25 14.57 -9.66
CA LYS A 164 -12.63 15.88 -10.22
C LYS A 164 -13.08 15.81 -11.67
N LEU A 165 -12.36 15.04 -12.49
CA LEU A 165 -12.67 14.89 -13.93
C LEU A 165 -13.95 14.11 -14.17
N LEU A 166 -14.17 13.04 -13.41
CA LEU A 166 -15.28 12.11 -13.58
C LEU A 166 -16.49 12.44 -12.69
N LYS A 167 -16.45 13.56 -11.98
CA LYS A 167 -17.51 13.94 -11.03
C LYS A 167 -18.91 13.90 -11.64
N LYS A 168 -19.07 14.41 -12.86
CA LYS A 168 -20.38 14.45 -13.55
C LYS A 168 -20.88 13.04 -13.89
N ASP A 169 -19.99 12.17 -14.37
CA ASP A 169 -20.34 10.80 -14.73
C ASP A 169 -20.69 9.99 -13.50
N TYR A 170 -19.99 10.22 -12.38
CA TYR A 170 -20.30 9.60 -11.10
C TYR A 170 -21.61 10.09 -10.49
N GLU A 171 -21.92 11.37 -10.57
CA GLU A 171 -23.21 11.91 -10.12
C GLU A 171 -24.36 11.32 -10.93
N ALA A 172 -24.21 11.22 -12.26
CA ALA A 172 -25.22 10.58 -13.12
C ALA A 172 -25.40 9.10 -12.80
N ALA A 173 -24.31 8.35 -12.62
CA ALA A 173 -24.34 6.95 -12.24
C ALA A 173 -24.97 6.74 -10.85
N ARG A 174 -24.71 7.64 -9.90
CA ARG A 174 -25.30 7.58 -8.56
C ARG A 174 -26.80 7.79 -8.60
N VAL A 175 -27.27 8.80 -9.34
CA VAL A 175 -28.71 9.06 -9.50
C VAL A 175 -29.40 7.86 -10.14
N ALA A 176 -28.83 7.29 -11.22
CA ALA A 176 -29.39 6.11 -11.86
C ALA A 176 -29.47 4.88 -10.94
N ALA A 177 -28.45 4.67 -10.09
CA ALA A 177 -28.45 3.55 -9.16
C ALA A 177 -29.40 3.78 -7.95
N GLU A 178 -29.55 5.02 -7.48
CA GLU A 178 -30.55 5.36 -6.46
C GLU A 178 -31.97 5.11 -6.98
N GLU A 179 -32.24 5.46 -8.24
CA GLU A 179 -33.51 5.16 -8.90
C GLU A 179 -33.78 3.67 -9.04
N GLN A 180 -32.78 2.90 -9.49
CA GLN A 180 -32.89 1.44 -9.57
C GLN A 180 -33.13 0.79 -8.20
N ALA A 181 -32.42 1.25 -7.17
CA ALA A 181 -32.61 0.75 -5.80
C ALA A 181 -34.00 1.11 -5.26
N ARG A 182 -34.56 2.27 -5.64
CA ARG A 182 -35.93 2.67 -5.28
C ARG A 182 -36.95 1.79 -5.98
N GLN A 183 -36.80 1.58 -7.29
CA GLN A 183 -37.68 0.70 -8.06
C GLN A 183 -37.64 -0.74 -7.52
N ALA A 184 -36.46 -1.29 -7.24
CA ALA A 184 -36.33 -2.62 -6.67
C ALA A 184 -37.06 -2.77 -5.32
N LYS A 185 -37.00 -1.74 -4.45
CA LYS A 185 -37.74 -1.73 -3.18
C LYS A 185 -39.24 -1.64 -3.38
N GLU A 186 -39.72 -0.88 -4.35
CA GLU A 186 -41.15 -0.78 -4.70
C GLU A 186 -41.66 -2.12 -5.27
N ASP A 187 -40.91 -2.75 -6.16
CA ASP A 187 -41.23 -4.07 -6.71
C ASP A 187 -41.25 -5.16 -5.63
N GLU A 188 -40.28 -5.13 -4.69
CA GLU A 188 -40.30 -6.05 -3.56
C GLU A 188 -41.53 -5.88 -2.66
N LYS A 189 -41.92 -4.63 -2.40
CA LYS A 189 -43.17 -4.34 -1.64
C LYS A 189 -44.41 -4.86 -2.39
N ARG A 190 -44.50 -4.60 -3.69
CA ARG A 190 -45.61 -5.11 -4.52
C ARG A 190 -45.67 -6.64 -4.50
N ARG A 191 -44.56 -7.32 -4.68
CA ARG A 191 -44.48 -8.81 -4.61
C ARG A 191 -44.93 -9.34 -3.24
N LYS A 192 -44.54 -8.66 -2.15
CA LYS A 192 -44.95 -9.05 -0.79
C LYS A 192 -46.48 -8.84 -0.59
N GLU A 193 -47.03 -7.78 -1.14
CA GLU A 193 -48.45 -7.48 -1.06
C GLU A 193 -49.26 -8.47 -1.90
N GLU A 194 -48.86 -8.74 -3.13
CA GLU A 194 -49.45 -9.75 -3.99
C GLU A 194 -49.48 -11.12 -3.35
N ALA A 195 -48.30 -11.56 -2.79
CA ALA A 195 -48.22 -12.83 -2.08
C ALA A 195 -49.13 -12.87 -0.82
N ARG A 196 -49.29 -11.73 -0.14
CA ARG A 196 -50.24 -11.63 1.01
C ARG A 196 -51.69 -11.77 0.58
N LEU A 197 -52.07 -11.11 -0.50
CA LEU A 197 -53.43 -11.19 -1.08
C LEU A 197 -53.71 -12.59 -1.59
N GLU A 198 -52.78 -13.23 -2.23
CA GLU A 198 -52.95 -14.61 -2.71
C GLU A 198 -53.13 -15.62 -1.56
N ARG A 199 -52.36 -15.46 -0.48
CA ARG A 199 -52.51 -16.28 0.74
C ARG A 199 -53.89 -16.06 1.38
N ALA A 200 -54.39 -14.81 1.41
CA ALA A 200 -55.71 -14.50 1.95
C ALA A 200 -56.84 -15.13 1.09
N ARG A 201 -56.72 -15.06 -0.24
CA ARG A 201 -57.69 -15.73 -1.16
C ARG A 201 -57.72 -17.25 -0.97
N ARG A 202 -56.56 -17.90 -0.88
CA ARG A 202 -56.50 -19.33 -0.65
C ARG A 202 -57.11 -19.74 0.70
N ALA A 203 -56.91 -18.96 1.74
CA ALA A 203 -57.50 -19.19 3.06
C ALA A 203 -59.05 -19.00 3.06
N GLU A 204 -59.59 -18.08 2.25
CA GLU A 204 -61.01 -17.93 2.06
C GLU A 204 -61.65 -19.10 1.26
N GLU A 205 -60.97 -19.57 0.22
CA GLU A 205 -61.41 -20.70 -0.56
C GLU A 205 -61.45 -22.01 0.27
N GLU A 206 -60.43 -22.22 1.12
CA GLU A 206 -60.40 -23.38 2.06
C GLU A 206 -61.57 -23.32 3.08
N LYS A 207 -61.95 -22.12 3.52
CA LYS A 207 -63.10 -21.95 4.43
C LYS A 207 -64.44 -22.17 3.76
N LYS A 208 -64.56 -21.92 2.46
CA LYS A 208 -65.78 -22.18 1.69
C LYS A 208 -65.98 -23.63 1.29
N ASN A 209 -64.91 -24.42 1.26
CA ASN A 209 -64.94 -25.83 0.90
C ASN A 209 -65.07 -26.80 2.10
N LYS A 210 -65.14 -26.26 3.33
CA LYS A 210 -65.49 -26.98 4.55
C LYS A 210 -66.91 -26.71 4.96
#